data_67c2fac738d143dc6f0b37aa339050a5
#
_entry.id   67c2fac738d143dc6f0b37aa339050a5
#
_cell.length_a   1.000
_cell.length_b   1.000
_cell.length_c   1.000
_cell.angle_alpha   90.00
_cell.angle_beta   90.00
_cell.angle_gamma   90.00
#
_symmetry.space_group_name_H-M   'P 1'
#
loop_
_entity.id
_entity.type
_entity.pdbx_description
1 polymer ?
#
loop_
_entity_poly.entity_id
_entity_poly.type
_entity_poly.pdbx_seq_one_letter_code
_entity_poly.pdbx_strand_id
1 'polypeptide(L)'
;MRKNLLKKARVSVVALALLASIFSAPSAEALYKVVPATQWGHIYAGTATDKKPEQRAPAKNLQAKSKIEVKYNNFPDWAKKEVAAAVEVWAANFSSTVTINVDASWGRSSSWGILGSARPGSFYSGFSGAPDPSLWYTSAMANALAGKDLDKANPEMIIQVNSSAAWNTRGDGMPSSNEYDLESVFLHEIAHGLGFLSNDAYDPYYGIASLDQPTPFDAYAQTADGRRLADLPSPSLELGRAITSSLVWSGPLGIKANGGVKPKLYTPSRYEPGSSTSHLDEATFSKTGLDSVMTPNLDPGEIFKEPGPLLLAMMEDMRNKPPAGVATGLPESPRNVQAFIGDTSVLVSFDPPVNIRTAQVSEYIVKNLKTGVEKKSLSSPVVVAGLKNGVSYSFSVVAKNSLGLSEPATSKNVTPQAGWRSSVLDSTADGKSVSSTVFNGQPTVAYTDTKSGDLKLATYDGKTWKKLTVDGAGGTSGRTTHPISGEISMCVNGSGKKQTLHLFYSDSTDKDLRYAAYNGKSFTFNVVDGDGPSVNDYLDSNRVRTSSDVSVSNACVATASAVQVFYRDESQGVLLGAVKTKAPGWVYEMVDGDRKTDGRTTGDVGFHLQAIFDGVKTYVAYDSVVTMN
;
A
#
# COMPACT_ATOMS: atom_id res chain seq x y z
N MET A 1 -80.49 35.32 31.96
CA MET A 1 -79.53 36.37 31.62
C MET A 1 -78.16 35.86 31.52
N ARG A 2 -77.53 36.24 30.43
CA ARG A 2 -76.08 36.04 30.06
C ARG A 2 -75.59 34.64 29.67
N LYS A 3 -75.53 34.53 28.37
CA LYS A 3 -74.77 33.63 27.56
C LYS A 3 -73.28 33.71 27.87
N ASN A 4 -72.59 32.55 27.91
CA ASN A 4 -71.16 32.52 27.68
C ASN A 4 -70.86 31.53 26.62
N LEU A 5 -70.28 32.04 25.54
CA LEU A 5 -69.76 31.30 24.38
C LEU A 5 -68.52 30.47 24.78
N LEU A 6 -68.61 29.17 24.61
CA LEU A 6 -67.45 28.34 24.56
C LEU A 6 -66.89 28.33 23.12
N LYS A 7 -65.79 29.02 22.92
CA LYS A 7 -64.99 28.90 21.70
C LYS A 7 -64.33 27.50 21.64
N LYS A 8 -64.73 26.73 20.67
CA LYS A 8 -64.03 25.49 20.28
C LYS A 8 -62.67 25.84 19.71
N ALA A 9 -61.61 25.58 20.44
CA ALA A 9 -60.28 25.56 19.90
C ALA A 9 -60.09 24.25 19.10
N ARG A 10 -59.95 24.35 17.80
CA ARG A 10 -59.51 23.28 16.93
C ARG A 10 -58.02 23.08 17.16
N VAL A 11 -57.63 21.99 17.79
CA VAL A 11 -56.26 21.53 17.83
C VAL A 11 -55.97 20.89 16.46
N SER A 12 -55.28 21.60 15.63
CA SER A 12 -54.67 21.01 14.42
C SER A 12 -53.48 20.17 14.89
N VAL A 13 -53.64 18.85 14.82
CA VAL A 13 -52.52 17.92 14.95
C VAL A 13 -51.73 18.05 13.63
N VAL A 14 -50.64 18.81 13.67
CA VAL A 14 -49.63 18.75 12.64
C VAL A 14 -48.83 17.48 12.91
N ALA A 15 -49.11 16.44 12.14
CA ALA A 15 -48.26 15.26 12.07
C ALA A 15 -46.92 15.70 11.52
N LEU A 16 -45.94 15.92 12.39
CA LEU A 16 -44.53 16.05 12.01
C LEU A 16 -44.09 14.68 11.58
N ALA A 17 -44.14 14.39 10.28
CA ALA A 17 -43.43 13.29 9.69
C ALA A 17 -41.93 13.57 9.90
N LEU A 18 -41.35 13.00 10.95
CA LEU A 18 -39.91 12.83 11.04
C LEU A 18 -39.50 11.91 9.87
N LEU A 19 -39.11 12.52 8.77
CA LEU A 19 -38.21 11.92 7.82
C LEU A 19 -36.91 11.67 8.62
N ALA A 20 -36.78 10.48 9.18
CA ALA A 20 -35.50 9.92 9.55
C ALA A 20 -34.74 9.78 8.22
N SER A 21 -34.07 10.86 7.80
CA SER A 21 -32.95 10.74 6.90
C SER A 21 -31.94 9.87 7.66
N ILE A 22 -31.91 8.60 7.27
CA ILE A 22 -30.78 7.72 7.53
C ILE A 22 -29.62 8.38 6.80
N PHE A 23 -28.95 9.33 7.47
CA PHE A 23 -27.56 9.59 7.17
C PHE A 23 -26.83 8.28 7.54
N SER A 24 -26.68 7.41 6.55
CA SER A 24 -25.58 6.48 6.58
C SER A 24 -24.35 7.36 6.80
N ALA A 25 -23.80 7.35 8.02
CA ALA A 25 -22.44 7.79 8.22
C ALA A 25 -21.64 7.16 7.07
N PRO A 26 -20.79 7.91 6.36
CA PRO A 26 -19.88 7.27 5.44
C PRO A 26 -19.22 6.16 6.25
N SER A 27 -19.38 4.93 5.79
CA SER A 27 -18.67 3.78 6.34
C SER A 27 -17.23 4.26 6.46
N ALA A 28 -16.67 4.30 7.67
CA ALA A 28 -15.24 4.47 7.82
C ALA A 28 -14.64 3.43 6.87
N GLU A 29 -14.05 3.87 5.78
CA GLU A 29 -13.34 2.95 4.89
C GLU A 29 -12.35 2.26 5.81
N ALA A 30 -12.48 0.95 5.92
CA ALA A 30 -11.59 0.18 6.75
C ALA A 30 -10.18 0.50 6.25
N LEU A 31 -9.36 1.07 7.13
CA LEU A 31 -7.97 1.42 6.81
C LEU A 31 -7.26 0.10 6.51
N TYR A 32 -7.18 -0.25 5.23
CA TYR A 32 -6.40 -1.39 4.78
C TYR A 32 -4.91 -1.00 4.75
N LYS A 33 -4.06 -1.99 4.93
CA LYS A 33 -2.61 -1.83 4.77
C LYS A 33 -2.26 -2.12 3.32
N VAL A 34 -1.31 -1.37 2.78
CA VAL A 34 -0.77 -1.56 1.43
C VAL A 34 0.75 -1.51 1.49
N VAL A 35 1.41 -2.40 0.75
CA VAL A 35 2.85 -2.39 0.53
C VAL A 35 3.12 -2.68 -0.95
N PRO A 36 4.11 -2.03 -1.57
CA PRO A 36 4.55 -2.38 -2.92
C PRO A 36 5.02 -3.82 -2.98
N ALA A 37 4.70 -4.55 -4.06
CA ALA A 37 5.22 -5.88 -4.26
C ALA A 37 6.65 -5.81 -4.84
N THR A 38 7.58 -6.49 -4.22
CA THR A 38 8.98 -6.56 -4.66
C THR A 38 9.38 -7.94 -5.18
N GLN A 39 8.66 -8.99 -4.79
CA GLN A 39 8.95 -10.36 -5.21
C GLN A 39 8.39 -10.62 -6.62
N TRP A 40 9.23 -11.24 -7.44
CA TRP A 40 8.91 -11.65 -8.80
C TRP A 40 8.75 -13.15 -8.86
N GLY A 41 7.74 -13.63 -9.59
CA GLY A 41 7.71 -15.00 -10.12
C GLY A 41 8.47 -15.05 -11.45
N HIS A 42 9.10 -16.17 -11.75
CA HIS A 42 9.89 -16.35 -12.98
C HIS A 42 9.61 -17.71 -13.62
N ILE A 43 9.43 -17.69 -14.94
CA ILE A 43 9.51 -18.91 -15.74
C ILE A 43 10.84 -18.98 -16.47
N TYR A 44 11.49 -20.12 -16.38
CA TYR A 44 12.80 -20.34 -16.99
C TYR A 44 12.71 -21.17 -18.26
N ALA A 45 13.69 -20.98 -19.13
CA ALA A 45 13.94 -21.83 -20.28
C ALA A 45 14.35 -23.24 -19.82
N GLY A 46 13.51 -24.21 -20.04
CA GLY A 46 13.80 -25.61 -19.83
C GLY A 46 14.84 -26.14 -20.83
N THR A 47 15.29 -27.36 -20.61
CA THR A 47 16.22 -28.05 -21.52
C THR A 47 15.44 -28.80 -22.60
N ALA A 48 15.90 -28.71 -23.85
CA ALA A 48 15.30 -29.47 -24.96
C ALA A 48 15.16 -30.95 -24.60
N THR A 49 13.94 -31.46 -24.63
CA THR A 49 13.66 -32.89 -24.45
C THR A 49 13.30 -33.51 -25.77
N ASP A 50 13.60 -34.81 -25.95
CA ASP A 50 13.22 -35.59 -27.16
C ASP A 50 11.69 -35.82 -27.27
N LYS A 51 10.90 -35.20 -26.39
CA LYS A 51 9.44 -35.32 -26.38
C LYS A 51 8.85 -34.43 -27.46
N LYS A 52 8.02 -35.01 -28.31
CA LYS A 52 7.14 -34.22 -29.20
C LYS A 52 6.12 -33.50 -28.35
N PRO A 53 5.96 -32.18 -28.53
CA PRO A 53 4.91 -31.41 -27.85
C PRO A 53 3.54 -32.02 -28.13
N GLU A 54 2.73 -32.18 -27.09
CA GLU A 54 1.32 -32.51 -27.26
C GLU A 54 0.61 -31.27 -27.78
N GLN A 55 0.09 -31.34 -29.01
CA GLN A 55 -0.66 -30.24 -29.62
C GLN A 55 -1.97 -30.08 -28.89
N ARG A 56 -2.21 -28.92 -28.31
CA ARG A 56 -3.48 -28.57 -27.65
C ARG A 56 -4.24 -27.55 -28.47
N ALA A 57 -5.53 -27.84 -28.69
CA ALA A 57 -6.41 -26.89 -29.33
C ALA A 57 -6.69 -25.71 -28.38
N PRO A 58 -6.78 -24.47 -28.88
CA PRO A 58 -7.19 -23.34 -28.06
C PRO A 58 -8.58 -23.57 -27.48
N ALA A 59 -8.82 -23.07 -26.26
CA ALA A 59 -10.11 -23.13 -25.61
C ALA A 59 -11.18 -22.42 -26.47
N LYS A 60 -12.32 -23.08 -26.69
CA LYS A 60 -13.38 -22.56 -27.56
C LYS A 60 -14.51 -21.97 -26.70
N ASN A 61 -15.13 -20.88 -27.18
CA ASN A 61 -16.32 -20.25 -26.58
C ASN A 61 -16.09 -19.74 -25.15
N LEU A 62 -14.99 -19.05 -24.91
CA LEU A 62 -14.69 -18.41 -23.63
C LEU A 62 -15.69 -17.28 -23.36
N GLN A 63 -16.36 -17.32 -22.20
CA GLN A 63 -17.15 -16.21 -21.68
C GLN A 63 -16.35 -15.47 -20.62
N ALA A 64 -16.04 -14.20 -20.87
CA ALA A 64 -15.27 -13.40 -19.93
C ALA A 64 -16.05 -13.16 -18.62
N LYS A 65 -15.39 -13.43 -17.49
CA LYS A 65 -15.83 -13.16 -16.11
C LYS A 65 -15.12 -11.95 -15.51
N SER A 66 -14.14 -11.43 -16.21
CA SER A 66 -13.40 -10.22 -15.86
C SER A 66 -12.95 -9.50 -17.12
N LYS A 67 -12.53 -8.25 -16.94
CA LYS A 67 -11.88 -7.45 -17.98
C LYS A 67 -10.39 -7.32 -17.59
N ILE A 68 -9.50 -7.72 -18.50
CA ILE A 68 -8.05 -7.56 -18.34
C ILE A 68 -7.56 -6.65 -19.47
N GLU A 69 -6.90 -5.56 -19.11
CA GLU A 69 -6.34 -4.60 -20.06
C GLU A 69 -4.81 -4.60 -19.97
N VAL A 70 -4.15 -4.71 -21.11
CA VAL A 70 -2.68 -4.77 -21.19
C VAL A 70 -2.15 -3.49 -21.84
N LYS A 71 -1.31 -2.78 -21.10
CA LYS A 71 -0.46 -1.71 -21.63
C LYS A 71 0.84 -2.34 -22.13
N TYR A 72 1.06 -2.24 -23.42
CA TYR A 72 2.23 -2.82 -24.08
C TYR A 72 3.37 -1.80 -24.20
N ASN A 73 4.53 -2.15 -23.65
CA ASN A 73 5.75 -1.37 -23.81
C ASN A 73 6.73 -2.16 -24.69
N ASN A 74 7.02 -1.64 -25.87
CA ASN A 74 7.96 -2.18 -26.88
C ASN A 74 7.61 -3.57 -27.45
N PHE A 75 6.39 -4.07 -27.32
CA PHE A 75 5.98 -5.35 -27.87
C PHE A 75 5.86 -5.31 -29.41
N PRO A 76 6.41 -6.28 -30.14
CA PRO A 76 6.12 -6.44 -31.56
C PRO A 76 4.68 -6.93 -31.76
N ASP A 77 4.10 -6.66 -32.94
CA ASP A 77 2.68 -6.92 -33.19
C ASP A 77 2.30 -8.41 -33.16
N TRP A 78 3.20 -9.30 -33.55
CA TRP A 78 2.97 -10.74 -33.42
C TRP A 78 2.83 -11.15 -31.95
N ALA A 79 3.68 -10.62 -31.07
CA ALA A 79 3.67 -10.92 -29.65
C ALA A 79 2.40 -10.42 -28.95
N LYS A 80 1.86 -9.26 -29.36
CA LYS A 80 0.58 -8.76 -28.83
C LYS A 80 -0.57 -9.70 -29.06
N LYS A 81 -0.57 -10.45 -30.17
CA LYS A 81 -1.61 -11.45 -30.49
C LYS A 81 -1.55 -12.66 -29.56
N GLU A 82 -0.34 -13.17 -29.31
CA GLU A 82 -0.14 -14.28 -28.38
C GLU A 82 -0.52 -13.88 -26.94
N VAL A 83 -0.13 -12.66 -26.52
CA VAL A 83 -0.53 -12.11 -25.22
C VAL A 83 -2.07 -11.96 -25.13
N ALA A 84 -2.73 -11.49 -26.17
CA ALA A 84 -4.19 -11.34 -26.17
C ALA A 84 -4.89 -12.68 -25.98
N ALA A 85 -4.38 -13.76 -26.57
CA ALA A 85 -4.93 -15.11 -26.40
C ALA A 85 -4.85 -15.57 -24.91
N ALA A 86 -3.70 -15.41 -24.27
CA ALA A 86 -3.53 -15.71 -22.84
C ALA A 86 -4.45 -14.87 -21.95
N VAL A 87 -4.62 -13.59 -22.28
CA VAL A 87 -5.52 -12.66 -21.57
C VAL A 87 -6.97 -13.11 -21.68
N GLU A 88 -7.44 -13.53 -22.85
CA GLU A 88 -8.81 -14.04 -23.05
C GLU A 88 -9.07 -15.28 -22.19
N VAL A 89 -8.09 -16.18 -22.10
CA VAL A 89 -8.18 -17.39 -21.26
C VAL A 89 -8.33 -17.01 -19.79
N TRP A 90 -7.51 -16.10 -19.27
CA TRP A 90 -7.63 -15.66 -17.88
C TRP A 90 -8.86 -14.82 -17.61
N ALA A 91 -9.28 -13.98 -18.54
CA ALA A 91 -10.51 -13.23 -18.42
C ALA A 91 -11.75 -14.15 -18.26
N ALA A 92 -11.73 -15.33 -18.86
CA ALA A 92 -12.78 -16.33 -18.71
C ALA A 92 -12.68 -17.15 -17.42
N ASN A 93 -11.49 -17.26 -16.82
CA ASN A 93 -11.24 -18.16 -15.69
C ASN A 93 -11.07 -17.43 -14.35
N PHE A 94 -10.86 -16.12 -14.34
CA PHE A 94 -10.74 -15.32 -13.12
C PHE A 94 -11.90 -14.32 -13.03
N SER A 95 -12.71 -14.40 -11.96
CA SER A 95 -13.87 -13.51 -11.78
C SER A 95 -13.47 -12.22 -11.07
N SER A 96 -13.74 -11.08 -11.71
CA SER A 96 -13.57 -9.74 -11.13
C SER A 96 -14.56 -8.76 -11.77
N THR A 97 -15.21 -7.94 -10.96
CA THR A 97 -16.01 -6.79 -11.42
C THR A 97 -15.16 -5.55 -11.66
N VAL A 98 -13.89 -5.60 -11.22
CA VAL A 98 -12.90 -4.53 -11.38
C VAL A 98 -11.99 -4.90 -12.54
N THR A 99 -11.68 -3.94 -13.41
CA THR A 99 -10.72 -4.12 -14.49
C THR A 99 -9.33 -4.42 -13.90
N ILE A 100 -8.65 -5.40 -14.46
CA ILE A 100 -7.28 -5.78 -14.11
C ILE A 100 -6.35 -5.14 -15.15
N ASN A 101 -5.54 -4.19 -14.72
CA ASN A 101 -4.58 -3.50 -15.58
C ASN A 101 -3.22 -4.18 -15.48
N VAL A 102 -2.65 -4.53 -16.61
CA VAL A 102 -1.35 -5.18 -16.74
C VAL A 102 -0.39 -4.21 -17.42
N ASP A 103 0.73 -3.86 -16.77
CA ASP A 103 1.82 -3.15 -17.42
C ASP A 103 2.86 -4.17 -17.92
N ALA A 104 2.87 -4.44 -19.22
CA ALA A 104 3.73 -5.44 -19.84
C ALA A 104 4.87 -4.80 -20.61
N SER A 105 6.10 -5.29 -20.42
CA SER A 105 7.30 -4.80 -21.09
C SER A 105 8.04 -5.91 -21.84
N TRP A 106 8.50 -5.58 -23.04
CA TRP A 106 9.30 -6.41 -23.92
C TRP A 106 10.73 -5.90 -23.92
N GLY A 107 11.65 -6.62 -23.27
CA GLY A 107 13.03 -6.18 -23.13
C GLY A 107 13.98 -7.34 -22.86
N ARG A 108 15.28 -7.08 -22.92
CA ARG A 108 16.28 -8.11 -22.56
C ARG A 108 16.24 -8.37 -21.05
N SER A 109 16.21 -9.65 -20.67
CA SER A 109 16.45 -10.02 -19.29
C SER A 109 17.94 -9.90 -18.96
N SER A 110 18.23 -9.40 -17.74
CA SER A 110 19.59 -9.39 -17.19
C SER A 110 20.01 -10.78 -16.68
N SER A 111 19.06 -11.67 -16.43
CA SER A 111 19.31 -13.02 -15.93
C SER A 111 19.20 -14.03 -17.05
N TRP A 112 20.21 -14.90 -17.15
CA TRP A 112 20.25 -15.94 -18.15
C TRP A 112 19.15 -16.99 -17.91
N GLY A 113 18.47 -17.37 -18.97
CA GLY A 113 17.45 -18.43 -18.93
C GLY A 113 16.03 -17.98 -18.55
N ILE A 114 15.80 -16.76 -18.08
CA ILE A 114 14.45 -16.27 -17.80
C ILE A 114 13.72 -15.97 -19.11
N LEU A 115 12.53 -16.55 -19.29
CA LEU A 115 11.62 -16.29 -20.42
C LEU A 115 10.66 -15.14 -20.10
N GLY A 116 10.07 -15.17 -18.91
CA GLY A 116 9.13 -14.20 -18.39
C GLY A 116 9.29 -13.98 -16.90
N SER A 117 8.73 -12.90 -16.42
CA SER A 117 8.66 -12.59 -14.99
C SER A 117 7.42 -11.75 -14.70
N ALA A 118 6.73 -12.03 -13.60
CA ALA A 118 5.62 -11.23 -13.15
C ALA A 118 5.68 -10.93 -11.65
N ARG A 119 5.10 -9.80 -11.28
CA ARG A 119 4.80 -9.47 -9.89
C ARG A 119 3.48 -8.71 -9.79
N PRO A 120 2.80 -8.77 -8.66
CA PRO A 120 1.69 -7.84 -8.38
C PRO A 120 2.17 -6.38 -8.36
N GLY A 121 1.27 -5.43 -8.53
CA GLY A 121 1.57 -4.02 -8.30
C GLY A 121 1.85 -3.76 -6.83
N SER A 122 0.95 -4.23 -5.96
CA SER A 122 1.04 -4.11 -4.50
C SER A 122 0.38 -5.30 -3.82
N PHE A 123 0.59 -5.40 -2.49
CA PHE A 123 -0.15 -6.30 -1.61
C PHE A 123 -1.04 -5.50 -0.66
N TYR A 124 -2.24 -6.01 -0.38
CA TYR A 124 -3.26 -5.41 0.47
C TYR A 124 -3.68 -6.33 1.60
N SER A 125 -3.82 -5.81 2.81
CA SER A 125 -4.26 -6.55 3.99
C SER A 125 -5.32 -5.77 4.75
N GLY A 126 -6.31 -6.47 5.33
CA GLY A 126 -7.34 -5.85 6.17
C GLY A 126 -8.43 -5.07 5.41
N PHE A 127 -8.52 -5.17 4.10
CA PHE A 127 -9.58 -4.52 3.32
C PHE A 127 -10.94 -5.21 3.53
N SER A 128 -12.01 -4.47 3.27
CA SER A 128 -13.37 -5.02 3.35
C SER A 128 -13.58 -6.08 2.28
N GLY A 129 -13.96 -7.30 2.68
CA GLY A 129 -14.10 -8.45 1.80
C GLY A 129 -12.90 -9.42 1.83
N ALA A 130 -11.81 -9.10 2.55
CA ALA A 130 -10.69 -10.02 2.75
C ALA A 130 -11.15 -11.26 3.52
N PRO A 131 -11.02 -12.48 2.96
CA PRO A 131 -11.40 -13.73 3.65
C PRO A 131 -10.64 -13.95 4.96
N ASP A 132 -9.36 -13.61 4.97
CA ASP A 132 -8.54 -13.52 6.18
C ASP A 132 -7.83 -12.16 6.22
N PRO A 133 -8.24 -11.23 7.09
CA PRO A 133 -7.68 -9.88 7.13
C PRO A 133 -6.22 -9.81 7.63
N SER A 134 -5.65 -10.90 8.08
CA SER A 134 -4.24 -10.99 8.48
C SER A 134 -3.30 -11.32 7.32
N LEU A 135 -3.85 -11.77 6.19
CA LEU A 135 -3.08 -12.13 5.00
C LEU A 135 -2.98 -10.94 4.03
N TRP A 136 -1.99 -11.03 3.15
CA TRP A 136 -1.71 -10.02 2.15
C TRP A 136 -2.08 -10.52 0.75
N TYR A 137 -3.03 -9.87 0.12
CA TYR A 137 -3.59 -10.24 -1.18
C TYR A 137 -2.96 -9.40 -2.27
N THR A 138 -2.66 -9.99 -3.41
CA THR A 138 -2.20 -9.25 -4.59
C THR A 138 -3.25 -8.23 -5.04
N SER A 139 -2.82 -7.14 -5.71
CA SER A 139 -3.73 -6.06 -6.18
C SER A 139 -4.93 -6.62 -6.92
N ALA A 140 -4.73 -7.53 -7.89
CA ALA A 140 -5.80 -8.12 -8.67
C ALA A 140 -6.80 -8.92 -7.81
N MET A 141 -6.30 -9.74 -6.88
CA MET A 141 -7.13 -10.54 -5.96
C MET A 141 -7.87 -9.65 -4.97
N ALA A 142 -7.19 -8.65 -4.39
CA ALA A 142 -7.77 -7.72 -3.44
C ALA A 142 -8.91 -6.90 -4.07
N ASN A 143 -8.69 -6.35 -5.27
CA ASN A 143 -9.70 -5.61 -6.02
C ASN A 143 -10.91 -6.48 -6.36
N ALA A 144 -10.67 -7.73 -6.81
CA ALA A 144 -11.74 -8.68 -7.11
C ALA A 144 -12.59 -9.04 -5.88
N LEU A 145 -11.95 -9.24 -4.72
CA LEU A 145 -12.64 -9.56 -3.46
C LEU A 145 -13.33 -8.34 -2.84
N ALA A 146 -12.74 -7.16 -2.94
CA ALA A 146 -13.32 -5.92 -2.46
C ALA A 146 -14.46 -5.40 -3.34
N GLY A 147 -14.56 -5.87 -4.60
CA GLY A 147 -15.50 -5.35 -5.60
C GLY A 147 -15.25 -3.90 -6.01
N LYS A 148 -14.09 -3.36 -5.67
CA LYS A 148 -13.65 -2.00 -6.02
C LYS A 148 -12.15 -1.96 -6.25
N ASP A 149 -11.72 -1.03 -7.09
CA ASP A 149 -10.30 -0.73 -7.27
C ASP A 149 -9.75 0.03 -6.05
N LEU A 150 -8.77 -0.56 -5.39
CA LEU A 150 -8.15 -0.03 -4.17
C LEU A 150 -7.04 0.98 -4.47
N ASP A 151 -6.48 0.98 -5.70
CA ASP A 151 -5.47 1.94 -6.13
C ASP A 151 -5.53 2.15 -7.65
N LYS A 152 -6.24 3.19 -8.07
CA LYS A 152 -6.42 3.56 -9.49
C LYS A 152 -5.16 4.11 -10.17
N ALA A 153 -4.12 4.40 -9.41
CA ALA A 153 -2.91 5.02 -9.95
C ALA A 153 -1.92 3.98 -10.48
N ASN A 154 -1.96 2.75 -9.95
CA ASN A 154 -1.01 1.71 -10.27
C ASN A 154 -1.67 0.49 -10.92
N PRO A 155 -0.98 -0.23 -11.82
CA PRO A 155 -1.50 -1.45 -12.41
C PRO A 155 -1.58 -2.58 -11.36
N GLU A 156 -2.50 -3.53 -11.57
CA GLU A 156 -2.65 -4.69 -10.70
C GLU A 156 -1.48 -5.66 -10.82
N MET A 157 -0.80 -5.68 -11.96
CA MET A 157 0.39 -6.50 -12.16
C MET A 157 1.34 -5.92 -13.18
N ILE A 158 2.62 -6.31 -13.05
CA ILE A 158 3.71 -5.91 -13.94
C ILE A 158 4.32 -7.20 -14.49
N ILE A 159 4.43 -7.29 -15.82
CA ILE A 159 4.99 -8.45 -16.52
C ILE A 159 6.16 -8.00 -17.40
N GLN A 160 7.26 -8.75 -17.34
CA GLN A 160 8.43 -8.55 -18.18
C GLN A 160 8.68 -9.79 -19.02
N VAL A 161 8.86 -9.62 -20.33
CA VAL A 161 9.15 -10.70 -21.27
C VAL A 161 10.53 -10.51 -21.84
N ASN A 162 11.33 -11.57 -21.81
CA ASN A 162 12.69 -11.56 -22.37
C ASN A 162 12.66 -11.54 -23.90
N SER A 163 12.96 -10.41 -24.49
CA SER A 163 12.99 -10.23 -25.95
C SER A 163 14.06 -11.04 -26.67
N SER A 164 15.03 -11.63 -25.92
CA SER A 164 16.17 -12.37 -26.50
C SER A 164 15.94 -13.88 -26.53
N ALA A 165 14.80 -14.39 -26.00
CA ALA A 165 14.48 -15.80 -26.09
C ALA A 165 14.11 -16.21 -27.52
N ALA A 166 14.27 -17.48 -27.84
CA ALA A 166 13.95 -18.04 -29.15
C ALA A 166 12.43 -18.26 -29.28
N TRP A 167 11.68 -17.19 -29.52
CA TRP A 167 10.24 -17.22 -29.63
C TRP A 167 9.74 -17.79 -30.95
N ASN A 168 8.64 -18.54 -30.93
CA ASN A 168 7.85 -18.79 -32.14
C ASN A 168 7.19 -17.49 -32.61
N THR A 169 7.69 -16.90 -33.67
CA THR A 169 7.20 -15.61 -34.21
C THR A 169 6.23 -15.76 -35.38
N ARG A 170 5.88 -17.01 -35.76
CA ARG A 170 5.04 -17.30 -36.93
C ARG A 170 3.55 -17.04 -36.67
N GLY A 171 3.12 -16.98 -35.40
CA GLY A 171 1.72 -16.82 -35.03
C GLY A 171 0.86 -18.02 -35.35
N ASP A 172 1.48 -19.21 -35.49
CA ASP A 172 0.81 -20.49 -35.75
C ASP A 172 0.52 -21.29 -34.48
N GLY A 173 0.97 -20.80 -33.31
CA GLY A 173 0.85 -21.48 -32.03
C GLY A 173 1.60 -22.83 -31.94
N MET A 174 2.55 -23.06 -32.85
CA MET A 174 3.30 -24.30 -32.97
C MET A 174 4.82 -24.06 -32.90
N PRO A 175 5.39 -23.84 -31.71
CA PRO A 175 6.82 -23.69 -31.56
C PRO A 175 7.55 -24.96 -32.00
N SER A 176 8.68 -24.81 -32.65
CA SER A 176 9.57 -25.95 -32.91
C SER A 176 10.27 -26.38 -31.63
N SER A 177 10.98 -27.53 -31.68
CA SER A 177 11.76 -28.06 -30.54
C SER A 177 12.88 -27.10 -30.05
N ASN A 178 13.10 -25.99 -30.70
CA ASN A 178 14.08 -24.95 -30.34
C ASN A 178 13.44 -23.59 -30.03
N GLU A 179 12.13 -23.51 -30.02
CA GLU A 179 11.38 -22.25 -29.83
C GLU A 179 10.46 -22.36 -28.64
N TYR A 180 10.17 -21.23 -28.01
CA TYR A 180 9.24 -21.11 -26.91
C TYR A 180 7.91 -20.49 -27.36
N ASP A 181 6.81 -20.91 -26.72
CA ASP A 181 5.47 -20.39 -26.93
C ASP A 181 5.20 -19.20 -25.99
N LEU A 182 4.97 -18.02 -26.57
CA LEU A 182 4.76 -16.81 -25.78
C LEU A 182 3.41 -16.81 -25.05
N GLU A 183 2.36 -17.37 -25.64
CA GLU A 183 1.07 -17.49 -24.98
C GLU A 183 1.18 -18.33 -23.70
N SER A 184 1.92 -19.45 -23.74
CA SER A 184 2.18 -20.29 -22.57
C SER A 184 2.92 -19.54 -21.46
N VAL A 185 3.94 -18.76 -21.81
CA VAL A 185 4.66 -17.91 -20.84
C VAL A 185 3.72 -16.87 -20.24
N PHE A 186 2.89 -16.23 -21.06
CA PHE A 186 1.98 -15.21 -20.54
C PHE A 186 0.86 -15.78 -19.67
N LEU A 187 0.37 -16.99 -19.97
CA LEU A 187 -0.56 -17.72 -19.10
C LEU A 187 0.04 -17.97 -17.72
N HIS A 188 1.31 -18.38 -17.68
CA HIS A 188 2.06 -18.59 -16.45
C HIS A 188 2.23 -17.28 -15.66
N GLU A 189 2.72 -16.23 -16.31
CA GLU A 189 3.04 -14.97 -15.64
C GLU A 189 1.79 -14.25 -15.09
N ILE A 190 0.67 -14.32 -15.80
CA ILE A 190 -0.60 -13.78 -15.27
C ILE A 190 -1.00 -14.49 -13.97
N ALA A 191 -0.78 -15.82 -13.83
CA ALA A 191 -1.10 -16.53 -12.59
C ALA A 191 -0.33 -15.98 -11.38
N HIS A 192 0.95 -15.64 -11.55
CA HIS A 192 1.74 -14.98 -10.51
C HIS A 192 1.12 -13.62 -10.14
N GLY A 193 0.79 -12.79 -11.13
CA GLY A 193 0.15 -11.50 -10.92
C GLY A 193 -1.21 -11.60 -10.22
N LEU A 194 -1.97 -12.67 -10.49
CA LEU A 194 -3.26 -12.93 -9.86
C LEU A 194 -3.14 -13.48 -8.42
N GLY A 195 -1.97 -13.98 -8.02
CA GLY A 195 -1.74 -14.41 -6.63
C GLY A 195 -1.10 -15.79 -6.45
N PHE A 196 -0.77 -16.52 -7.51
CA PHE A 196 -0.02 -17.76 -7.38
C PHE A 196 1.46 -17.46 -7.10
N LEU A 197 1.73 -16.93 -5.91
CA LEU A 197 3.04 -16.40 -5.54
C LEU A 197 3.24 -16.44 -4.04
N SER A 198 4.35 -17.03 -3.58
CA SER A 198 4.88 -16.84 -2.23
C SER A 198 5.61 -15.49 -2.14
N ASN A 199 5.48 -14.82 -1.00
CA ASN A 199 6.19 -13.56 -0.75
C ASN A 199 7.40 -13.77 0.16
N ASP A 200 8.02 -14.94 0.09
CA ASP A 200 9.21 -15.28 0.87
C ASP A 200 10.49 -14.67 0.28
N ALA A 201 11.45 -14.41 1.15
CA ALA A 201 12.80 -14.04 0.78
C ALA A 201 13.80 -14.95 1.51
N TYR A 202 14.91 -15.33 0.85
CA TYR A 202 15.88 -16.26 1.38
C TYR A 202 17.30 -15.71 1.33
N ASP A 203 17.98 -15.78 2.45
CA ASP A 203 19.41 -15.51 2.54
C ASP A 203 20.20 -16.84 2.44
N PRO A 204 20.87 -17.12 1.33
CA PRO A 204 21.59 -18.39 1.14
C PRO A 204 22.87 -18.48 1.99
N TYR A 205 23.39 -17.37 2.48
CA TYR A 205 24.60 -17.36 3.32
C TYR A 205 24.30 -17.84 4.73
N TYR A 206 23.18 -17.40 5.31
CA TYR A 206 22.76 -17.79 6.65
C TYR A 206 21.72 -18.92 6.67
N GLY A 207 21.13 -19.27 5.54
CA GLY A 207 20.03 -20.25 5.48
C GLY A 207 18.75 -19.75 6.14
N ILE A 208 18.60 -18.44 6.29
CA ILE A 208 17.46 -17.79 6.92
C ILE A 208 16.48 -17.36 5.83
N ALA A 209 15.18 -17.60 6.07
CA ALA A 209 14.15 -16.99 5.25
C ALA A 209 13.30 -16.01 6.05
N SER A 210 12.72 -15.02 5.35
CA SER A 210 11.72 -14.10 5.87
C SER A 210 10.44 -14.16 5.03
N LEU A 211 9.31 -13.94 5.70
CA LEU A 211 7.97 -13.91 5.11
C LEU A 211 7.14 -12.91 5.91
N ASP A 212 7.37 -11.62 5.70
CA ASP A 212 6.78 -10.57 6.54
C ASP A 212 5.34 -10.23 6.14
N GLN A 213 5.01 -10.40 4.88
CA GLN A 213 3.66 -10.24 4.33
C GLN A 213 3.15 -11.59 3.79
N PRO A 214 2.71 -12.54 4.65
CA PRO A 214 2.22 -13.83 4.18
C PRO A 214 0.97 -13.68 3.32
N THR A 215 0.99 -14.32 2.16
CA THR A 215 -0.12 -14.32 1.20
C THR A 215 -1.11 -15.46 1.49
N PRO A 216 -2.29 -15.49 0.84
CA PRO A 216 -3.14 -16.69 0.84
C PRO A 216 -2.39 -17.93 0.34
N PHE A 217 -1.51 -17.79 -0.64
CA PHE A 217 -0.67 -18.87 -1.13
C PHE A 217 0.17 -19.47 0.03
N ASP A 218 0.85 -18.63 0.79
CA ASP A 218 1.67 -19.04 1.94
C ASP A 218 0.85 -19.72 3.05
N ALA A 219 -0.40 -19.31 3.19
CA ALA A 219 -1.31 -19.90 4.18
C ALA A 219 -1.84 -21.29 3.78
N TYR A 220 -1.84 -21.62 2.49
CA TYR A 220 -2.16 -22.96 1.99
C TYR A 220 -0.92 -23.85 1.79
N ALA A 221 0.27 -23.27 1.67
CA ALA A 221 1.52 -24.01 1.63
C ALA A 221 1.83 -24.60 3.03
N GLN A 222 2.05 -25.91 3.10
CA GLN A 222 2.30 -26.65 4.35
C GLN A 222 3.56 -27.48 4.27
N THR A 223 4.25 -27.57 5.40
CA THR A 223 5.31 -28.52 5.65
C THR A 223 4.75 -29.95 5.79
N ALA A 224 5.62 -30.96 5.76
CA ALA A 224 5.21 -32.35 5.88
C ALA A 224 4.48 -32.67 7.21
N ASP A 225 4.80 -31.93 8.29
CA ASP A 225 4.14 -32.04 9.59
C ASP A 225 2.85 -31.21 9.69
N GLY A 226 2.40 -30.59 8.60
CA GLY A 226 1.12 -29.90 8.48
C GLY A 226 1.10 -28.45 8.96
N ARG A 227 2.25 -27.87 9.30
CA ARG A 227 2.32 -26.44 9.65
C ARG A 227 2.31 -25.60 8.38
N ARG A 228 1.52 -24.53 8.40
CA ARG A 228 1.46 -23.60 7.27
C ARG A 228 2.73 -22.76 7.20
N LEU A 229 3.19 -22.47 5.99
CA LEU A 229 4.34 -21.60 5.77
C LEU A 229 4.13 -20.23 6.43
N ALA A 230 2.93 -19.67 6.32
CA ALA A 230 2.52 -18.41 6.93
C ALA A 230 2.60 -18.38 8.48
N ASP A 231 2.65 -19.55 9.15
CA ASP A 231 2.69 -19.66 10.61
C ASP A 231 4.12 -19.87 11.16
N LEU A 232 5.10 -20.10 10.29
CA LEU A 232 6.48 -20.29 10.73
C LEU A 232 7.09 -18.96 11.18
N PRO A 233 8.02 -18.99 12.17
CA PRO A 233 8.71 -17.77 12.60
C PRO A 233 9.42 -17.07 11.43
N SER A 234 9.35 -15.74 11.39
CA SER A 234 9.99 -14.93 10.37
C SER A 234 10.67 -13.71 11.01
N PRO A 235 11.94 -13.40 10.68
CA PRO A 235 12.85 -14.28 9.91
C PRO A 235 13.34 -15.48 10.74
N SER A 236 13.60 -16.64 10.10
CA SER A 236 14.12 -17.81 10.82
C SER A 236 14.82 -18.85 9.94
N LEU A 237 15.70 -19.65 10.56
CA LEU A 237 16.27 -20.87 9.98
C LEU A 237 15.20 -21.93 9.70
N GLU A 238 14.14 -21.98 10.51
CA GLU A 238 13.05 -22.92 10.37
C GLU A 238 12.28 -22.68 9.07
N LEU A 239 11.94 -21.42 8.80
CA LEU A 239 11.34 -21.00 7.53
C LEU A 239 12.28 -21.29 6.36
N GLY A 240 13.59 -21.00 6.49
CA GLY A 240 14.59 -21.30 5.49
C GLY A 240 14.64 -22.80 5.13
N ARG A 241 14.57 -23.68 6.14
CA ARG A 241 14.50 -25.13 5.92
C ARG A 241 13.19 -25.55 5.26
N ALA A 242 12.07 -24.94 5.63
CA ALA A 242 10.78 -25.28 5.04
C ALA A 242 10.74 -25.00 3.53
N ILE A 243 11.22 -23.83 3.09
CA ILE A 243 11.21 -23.44 1.67
C ILE A 243 12.28 -24.12 0.81
N THR A 244 13.21 -24.83 1.42
CA THR A 244 14.26 -25.64 0.75
C THR A 244 14.10 -27.14 0.96
N SER A 245 12.93 -27.58 1.45
CA SER A 245 12.65 -29.01 1.66
C SER A 245 11.35 -29.40 0.93
N SER A 246 10.37 -29.96 1.62
CA SER A 246 9.13 -30.41 0.99
C SER A 246 7.93 -29.60 1.50
N LEU A 247 7.35 -28.82 0.60
CA LEU A 247 6.07 -28.15 0.82
C LEU A 247 4.99 -28.80 -0.04
N VAL A 248 3.77 -28.79 0.48
CA VAL A 248 2.58 -29.27 -0.20
C VAL A 248 1.44 -28.28 -0.07
N TRP A 249 0.54 -28.28 -1.03
CA TRP A 249 -0.68 -27.49 -0.98
C TRP A 249 -1.75 -28.14 -0.08
N SER A 250 -2.41 -27.38 0.78
CA SER A 250 -3.41 -27.88 1.72
C SER A 250 -4.84 -27.44 1.40
N GLY A 251 -5.04 -26.69 0.33
CA GLY A 251 -6.37 -26.22 -0.07
C GLY A 251 -7.26 -27.36 -0.55
N PRO A 252 -8.51 -27.43 -0.06
CA PRO A 252 -9.39 -28.58 -0.33
C PRO A 252 -9.75 -28.76 -1.80
N LEU A 253 -9.86 -27.64 -2.56
CA LEU A 253 -10.16 -27.70 -3.98
C LEU A 253 -8.96 -28.18 -4.79
N GLY A 254 -7.76 -27.69 -4.48
CA GLY A 254 -6.52 -28.17 -5.07
C GLY A 254 -6.26 -29.64 -4.79
N ILE A 255 -6.48 -30.10 -3.55
CA ILE A 255 -6.39 -31.53 -3.19
C ILE A 255 -7.38 -32.36 -4.01
N LYS A 256 -8.62 -31.90 -4.11
CA LYS A 256 -9.67 -32.60 -4.89
C LYS A 256 -9.28 -32.68 -6.38
N ALA A 257 -8.80 -31.58 -6.96
CA ALA A 257 -8.38 -31.54 -8.36
C ALA A 257 -7.17 -32.43 -8.62
N ASN A 258 -6.30 -32.63 -7.63
CA ASN A 258 -5.15 -33.54 -7.68
C ASN A 258 -5.49 -34.96 -7.21
N GLY A 259 -6.70 -35.43 -7.45
CA GLY A 259 -7.10 -36.81 -7.14
C GLY A 259 -7.12 -37.17 -5.65
N GLY A 260 -7.26 -36.21 -4.76
CA GLY A 260 -7.27 -36.40 -3.30
C GLY A 260 -5.89 -36.38 -2.65
N VAL A 261 -4.83 -36.14 -3.41
CA VAL A 261 -3.45 -36.02 -2.92
C VAL A 261 -3.07 -34.54 -2.81
N LYS A 262 -2.38 -34.16 -1.74
CA LYS A 262 -1.86 -32.80 -1.58
C LYS A 262 -0.86 -32.48 -2.71
N PRO A 263 -1.11 -31.47 -3.56
CA PRO A 263 -0.18 -31.07 -4.60
C PRO A 263 1.18 -30.67 -4.02
N LYS A 264 2.25 -31.11 -4.67
CA LYS A 264 3.62 -30.80 -4.27
C LYS A 264 4.05 -29.45 -4.83
N LEU A 265 4.66 -28.60 -4.01
CA LEU A 265 5.23 -27.32 -4.42
C LEU A 265 6.71 -27.47 -4.75
N TYR A 266 7.21 -26.60 -5.60
CA TYR A 266 8.60 -26.58 -6.01
C TYR A 266 9.51 -26.04 -4.90
N THR A 267 10.25 -26.92 -4.27
CA THR A 267 11.16 -26.59 -3.16
C THR A 267 12.50 -27.31 -3.36
N PRO A 268 13.32 -26.87 -4.33
CA PRO A 268 14.62 -27.46 -4.57
C PRO A 268 15.54 -27.23 -3.37
N SER A 269 16.51 -28.15 -3.16
CA SER A 269 17.47 -28.06 -2.05
C SER A 269 18.35 -26.80 -2.12
N ARG A 270 18.54 -26.25 -3.31
CA ARG A 270 19.11 -24.91 -3.53
C ARG A 270 17.98 -23.97 -3.89
N TYR A 271 17.77 -22.95 -3.05
CA TYR A 271 16.75 -21.96 -3.29
C TYR A 271 17.00 -21.21 -4.62
N GLU A 272 15.98 -21.09 -5.43
CA GLU A 272 15.97 -20.41 -6.71
C GLU A 272 15.03 -19.19 -6.61
N PRO A 273 15.59 -17.96 -6.56
CA PRO A 273 14.78 -16.74 -6.45
C PRO A 273 13.75 -16.64 -7.57
N GLY A 274 12.50 -16.34 -7.21
CA GLY A 274 11.37 -16.23 -8.14
C GLY A 274 10.78 -17.56 -8.61
N SER A 275 11.38 -18.71 -8.26
CA SER A 275 10.83 -20.04 -8.59
C SER A 275 10.50 -20.86 -7.36
N SER A 276 11.43 -20.97 -6.41
CA SER A 276 11.19 -21.74 -5.19
C SER A 276 9.92 -21.27 -4.49
N THR A 277 9.14 -22.22 -3.98
CA THR A 277 7.83 -22.04 -3.31
C THR A 277 6.70 -21.57 -4.21
N SER A 278 6.93 -20.71 -5.17
CA SER A 278 5.91 -20.07 -6.02
C SER A 278 5.49 -20.93 -7.24
N HIS A 279 5.85 -22.20 -7.27
CA HIS A 279 5.57 -23.10 -8.39
C HIS A 279 5.13 -24.48 -7.93
N LEU A 280 4.53 -25.24 -8.85
CA LEU A 280 4.29 -26.68 -8.70
C LEU A 280 5.61 -27.45 -8.91
N ASP A 281 5.74 -28.58 -8.21
CA ASP A 281 6.96 -29.41 -8.29
C ASP A 281 7.22 -29.90 -9.71
N GLU A 282 8.33 -29.48 -10.31
CA GLU A 282 8.75 -29.81 -11.67
C GLU A 282 8.75 -31.33 -11.93
N ALA A 283 9.36 -32.10 -11.02
CA ALA A 283 9.48 -33.56 -11.19
C ALA A 283 8.11 -34.28 -11.18
N THR A 284 7.13 -33.71 -10.49
CA THR A 284 5.78 -34.28 -10.36
C THR A 284 4.88 -33.86 -11.52
N PHE A 285 4.92 -32.58 -11.91
CA PHE A 285 3.89 -31.98 -12.78
C PHE A 285 4.35 -31.72 -14.23
N SER A 286 5.65 -31.62 -14.52
CA SER A 286 6.14 -31.42 -15.90
C SER A 286 5.71 -32.51 -16.90
N LYS A 287 5.18 -33.63 -16.42
CA LYS A 287 4.72 -34.77 -17.23
C LYS A 287 3.21 -34.94 -17.27
N THR A 288 2.48 -34.10 -16.54
CA THR A 288 1.04 -34.30 -16.35
C THR A 288 0.18 -33.53 -17.35
N GLY A 289 0.80 -32.79 -18.26
CA GLY A 289 0.10 -32.12 -19.34
C GLY A 289 -0.65 -30.87 -18.88
N LEU A 290 -1.94 -30.97 -18.49
CA LEU A 290 -2.78 -29.82 -18.16
C LEU A 290 -2.31 -29.06 -16.91
N ASP A 291 -1.67 -29.73 -15.97
CA ASP A 291 -1.27 -29.14 -14.69
C ASP A 291 0.19 -28.66 -14.66
N SER A 292 0.87 -28.62 -15.81
CA SER A 292 2.26 -28.18 -15.91
C SER A 292 2.45 -26.67 -16.04
N VAL A 293 1.37 -25.89 -16.21
CA VAL A 293 1.46 -24.43 -16.45
C VAL A 293 2.30 -23.72 -15.38
N MET A 294 2.16 -24.11 -14.12
CA MET A 294 2.88 -23.49 -13.01
C MET A 294 4.12 -24.30 -12.55
N THR A 295 4.71 -25.12 -13.39
CA THR A 295 6.07 -25.59 -13.17
C THR A 295 7.09 -24.49 -13.51
N PRO A 296 8.28 -24.45 -12.86
CA PRO A 296 9.21 -23.32 -13.03
C PRO A 296 9.88 -23.25 -14.40
N ASN A 297 9.81 -24.31 -15.21
CA ASN A 297 10.45 -24.36 -16.50
C ASN A 297 9.43 -24.60 -17.63
N LEU A 298 9.68 -23.97 -18.79
CA LEU A 298 9.01 -24.27 -20.04
C LEU A 298 10.02 -24.87 -21.00
N ASP A 299 9.78 -26.10 -21.46
CA ASP A 299 10.65 -26.73 -22.46
C ASP A 299 10.39 -26.12 -23.85
N PRO A 300 11.41 -26.05 -24.72
CA PRO A 300 11.23 -25.68 -26.12
C PRO A 300 10.24 -26.62 -26.81
N GLY A 301 9.26 -26.02 -27.52
CA GLY A 301 8.17 -26.76 -28.16
C GLY A 301 7.02 -27.13 -27.24
N GLU A 302 7.09 -26.86 -25.96
CA GLU A 302 5.99 -27.04 -25.01
C GLU A 302 4.92 -25.95 -25.16
N ILE A 303 3.64 -26.35 -25.03
CA ILE A 303 2.50 -25.48 -25.29
C ILE A 303 1.45 -25.64 -24.20
N PHE A 304 1.02 -24.51 -23.62
CA PHE A 304 -0.14 -24.42 -22.74
C PHE A 304 -1.17 -23.47 -23.36
N LYS A 305 -2.45 -23.86 -23.41
CA LYS A 305 -3.53 -23.04 -23.94
C LYS A 305 -4.65 -22.81 -22.91
N GLU A 306 -4.48 -23.33 -21.72
CA GLU A 306 -5.40 -23.17 -20.59
C GLU A 306 -4.66 -23.40 -19.25
N PRO A 307 -5.13 -22.83 -18.14
CA PRO A 307 -4.45 -22.92 -16.84
C PRO A 307 -4.42 -24.33 -16.23
N GLY A 308 -5.30 -25.23 -16.70
CA GLY A 308 -5.47 -26.55 -16.11
C GLY A 308 -6.34 -26.57 -14.84
N PRO A 309 -6.94 -27.73 -14.53
CA PRO A 309 -7.90 -27.86 -13.43
C PRO A 309 -7.26 -27.68 -12.04
N LEU A 310 -6.01 -28.10 -11.87
CA LEU A 310 -5.33 -27.96 -10.59
C LEU A 310 -5.03 -26.49 -10.26
N LEU A 311 -4.44 -25.76 -11.20
CA LEU A 311 -4.16 -24.34 -11.01
C LEU A 311 -5.44 -23.54 -10.70
N LEU A 312 -6.52 -23.76 -11.46
CA LEU A 312 -7.80 -23.08 -11.23
C LEU A 312 -8.38 -23.41 -9.86
N ALA A 313 -8.26 -24.65 -9.40
CA ALA A 313 -8.73 -25.06 -8.08
C ALA A 313 -7.90 -24.42 -6.95
N MET A 314 -6.57 -24.33 -7.11
CA MET A 314 -5.69 -23.65 -6.15
C MET A 314 -5.94 -22.14 -6.12
N MET A 315 -6.20 -21.50 -7.26
CA MET A 315 -6.58 -20.10 -7.35
C MET A 315 -7.91 -19.84 -6.63
N GLU A 316 -8.89 -20.74 -6.75
CA GLU A 316 -10.17 -20.64 -6.04
C GLU A 316 -10.02 -20.89 -4.53
N ASP A 317 -9.16 -21.81 -4.10
CA ASP A 317 -8.80 -21.96 -2.68
C ASP A 317 -8.33 -20.63 -2.09
N MET A 318 -7.47 -19.87 -2.78
CA MET A 318 -6.94 -18.58 -2.31
C MET A 318 -8.00 -17.47 -2.19
N ARG A 319 -9.15 -17.62 -2.82
CA ARG A 319 -10.30 -16.71 -2.66
C ARG A 319 -11.12 -17.01 -1.41
N ASN A 320 -10.83 -18.08 -0.73
CA ASN A 320 -11.50 -18.54 0.47
C ASN A 320 -10.61 -18.34 1.71
N LYS A 321 -11.23 -18.40 2.88
CA LYS A 321 -10.47 -18.36 4.14
C LYS A 321 -9.68 -19.67 4.29
N PRO A 322 -8.33 -19.61 4.44
CA PRO A 322 -7.54 -20.80 4.68
C PRO A 322 -7.97 -21.51 5.96
N PRO A 323 -7.79 -22.84 6.06
CA PRO A 323 -7.92 -23.56 7.32
C PRO A 323 -7.05 -22.91 8.40
N ALA A 324 -7.53 -22.92 9.63
CA ALA A 324 -6.72 -22.45 10.75
C ALA A 324 -5.44 -23.27 10.88
N GLY A 325 -4.31 -22.60 11.12
CA GLY A 325 -3.05 -23.29 11.39
C GLY A 325 -3.07 -24.01 12.73
N VAL A 326 -2.15 -24.93 12.93
CA VAL A 326 -2.00 -25.67 14.18
C VAL A 326 -1.28 -24.77 15.19
N ALA A 327 -1.99 -24.38 16.24
CA ALA A 327 -1.37 -23.64 17.33
C ALA A 327 -0.48 -24.59 18.15
N THR A 328 0.77 -24.19 18.38
CA THR A 328 1.74 -24.96 19.19
C THR A 328 1.92 -24.42 20.59
N GLY A 329 1.27 -23.28 20.92
CA GLY A 329 1.29 -22.67 22.24
C GLY A 329 0.16 -21.66 22.44
N LEU A 330 0.03 -21.12 23.65
CA LEU A 330 -0.85 -20.00 23.93
C LEU A 330 -0.32 -18.74 23.23
N PRO A 331 -1.20 -17.83 22.78
CA PRO A 331 -0.74 -16.55 22.27
C PRO A 331 -0.03 -15.76 23.38
N GLU A 332 0.95 -14.95 22.99
CA GLU A 332 1.44 -13.87 23.86
C GLU A 332 0.42 -12.73 23.94
N SER A 333 0.63 -11.83 24.90
CA SER A 333 -0.24 -10.65 25.03
C SER A 333 -0.19 -9.77 23.78
N PRO A 334 -1.31 -9.19 23.35
CA PRO A 334 -1.31 -8.10 22.39
C PRO A 334 -0.41 -6.95 22.86
N ARG A 335 0.23 -6.25 21.94
CA ARG A 335 1.20 -5.18 22.25
C ARG A 335 0.61 -3.80 21.98
N ASN A 336 1.23 -2.77 22.52
CA ASN A 336 0.91 -1.36 22.23
C ASN A 336 -0.58 -1.04 22.38
N VAL A 337 -1.24 -1.58 23.41
CA VAL A 337 -2.67 -1.34 23.64
C VAL A 337 -2.90 0.13 23.98
N GLN A 338 -3.60 0.83 23.11
CA GLN A 338 -3.95 2.25 23.24
C GLN A 338 -5.48 2.42 23.17
N ALA A 339 -5.97 3.46 23.84
CA ALA A 339 -7.38 3.81 23.83
C ALA A 339 -7.54 5.28 23.44
N PHE A 340 -8.33 5.54 22.40
CA PHE A 340 -8.55 6.87 21.85
C PHE A 340 -9.96 7.35 22.12
N ILE A 341 -10.08 8.63 22.43
CA ILE A 341 -11.33 9.30 22.79
C ILE A 341 -12.31 9.31 21.61
N GLY A 342 -13.57 8.93 21.88
CA GLY A 342 -14.71 9.14 20.99
C GLY A 342 -15.90 9.72 21.75
N ASP A 343 -16.94 10.12 21.04
CA ASP A 343 -18.22 10.53 21.65
C ASP A 343 -19.01 9.27 22.03
N THR A 344 -19.32 9.12 23.32
CA THR A 344 -19.96 7.93 23.89
C THR A 344 -19.29 6.60 23.48
N SER A 345 -18.02 6.68 23.08
CA SER A 345 -17.25 5.54 22.57
C SER A 345 -15.75 5.69 22.81
N VAL A 346 -15.02 4.60 22.67
CA VAL A 346 -13.55 4.54 22.67
C VAL A 346 -13.10 3.63 21.54
N LEU A 347 -12.09 4.07 20.79
CA LEU A 347 -11.37 3.22 19.84
C LEU A 347 -10.20 2.57 20.58
N VAL A 348 -10.20 1.26 20.70
CA VAL A 348 -9.09 0.48 21.29
C VAL A 348 -8.24 -0.08 20.15
N SER A 349 -6.99 0.36 20.06
CA SER A 349 -6.00 -0.10 19.10
C SER A 349 -4.94 -0.93 19.79
N PHE A 350 -4.41 -1.93 19.11
CA PHE A 350 -3.35 -2.80 19.61
C PHE A 350 -2.63 -3.46 18.43
N ASP A 351 -1.38 -3.88 18.69
CA ASP A 351 -0.64 -4.72 17.77
C ASP A 351 -0.84 -6.19 18.10
N PRO A 352 -0.77 -7.09 17.11
CA PRO A 352 -0.79 -8.53 17.35
C PRO A 352 0.35 -8.99 18.28
N PRO A 353 0.21 -10.16 18.93
CA PRO A 353 1.32 -10.85 19.60
C PRO A 353 2.49 -11.10 18.64
N VAL A 354 3.72 -11.19 19.16
CA VAL A 354 4.90 -11.51 18.34
C VAL A 354 4.82 -12.93 17.80
N ASN A 355 4.32 -13.87 18.60
CA ASN A 355 4.24 -15.28 18.24
C ASN A 355 2.97 -15.67 17.48
N ILE A 356 2.32 -14.72 16.78
CA ILE A 356 1.06 -14.96 16.05
C ILE A 356 1.15 -16.13 15.07
N ARG A 357 2.34 -16.45 14.55
CA ARG A 357 2.56 -17.54 13.61
C ARG A 357 2.64 -18.91 14.27
N THR A 358 3.23 -18.98 15.47
CA THR A 358 3.37 -20.25 16.22
C THR A 358 2.18 -20.52 17.14
N ALA A 359 1.44 -19.48 17.51
CA ALA A 359 0.31 -19.55 18.41
C ALA A 359 -0.94 -18.90 17.81
N GLN A 360 -1.20 -19.14 16.56
CA GLN A 360 -2.20 -18.51 15.70
C GLN A 360 -3.44 -18.01 16.42
N VAL A 361 -3.65 -16.69 16.37
CA VAL A 361 -4.77 -16.02 17.03
C VAL A 361 -6.05 -16.19 16.21
N SER A 362 -7.11 -16.72 16.83
CA SER A 362 -8.43 -16.88 16.22
C SER A 362 -9.37 -15.71 16.48
N GLU A 363 -9.23 -15.01 17.59
CA GLU A 363 -9.99 -13.80 17.94
C GLU A 363 -9.26 -12.99 19.01
N TYR A 364 -9.59 -11.71 19.11
CA TYR A 364 -9.22 -10.82 20.20
C TYR A 364 -10.45 -10.50 21.04
N ILE A 365 -10.28 -10.39 22.36
CA ILE A 365 -11.35 -10.01 23.28
C ILE A 365 -10.94 -8.71 23.96
N VAL A 366 -11.68 -7.65 23.69
CA VAL A 366 -11.52 -6.34 24.34
C VAL A 366 -12.52 -6.23 25.46
N LYS A 367 -12.05 -6.09 26.69
CA LYS A 367 -12.87 -5.98 27.89
C LYS A 367 -12.78 -4.59 28.50
N ASN A 368 -13.91 -3.97 28.75
CA ASN A 368 -13.99 -2.76 29.54
C ASN A 368 -13.81 -3.13 31.03
N LEU A 369 -12.71 -2.69 31.64
CA LEU A 369 -12.36 -3.07 33.01
C LEU A 369 -13.30 -2.48 34.07
N LYS A 370 -14.02 -1.39 33.73
CA LYS A 370 -14.97 -0.77 34.64
C LYS A 370 -16.34 -1.42 34.60
N THR A 371 -16.80 -1.85 33.42
CA THR A 371 -18.16 -2.41 33.27
C THR A 371 -18.18 -3.92 33.14
N GLY A 372 -17.04 -4.54 32.86
CA GLY A 372 -16.92 -5.97 32.60
C GLY A 372 -17.39 -6.37 31.18
N VAL A 373 -17.93 -5.46 30.39
CA VAL A 373 -18.43 -5.76 29.04
C VAL A 373 -17.30 -6.12 28.12
N GLU A 374 -17.47 -7.20 27.38
CA GLU A 374 -16.49 -7.72 26.43
C GLU A 374 -16.98 -7.53 24.99
N LYS A 375 -16.04 -7.26 24.09
CA LYS A 375 -16.26 -7.22 22.65
C LYS A 375 -15.20 -8.06 21.93
N LYS A 376 -15.66 -8.95 21.07
CA LYS A 376 -14.83 -9.83 20.26
C LYS A 376 -14.53 -9.17 18.91
N SER A 377 -13.32 -9.40 18.40
CA SER A 377 -12.88 -8.91 17.09
C SER A 377 -11.84 -9.87 16.48
N LEU A 378 -11.75 -9.87 15.15
CA LEU A 378 -10.70 -10.59 14.43
C LEU A 378 -9.45 -9.72 14.22
N SER A 379 -9.56 -8.42 14.43
CA SER A 379 -8.48 -7.46 14.17
C SER A 379 -8.57 -6.23 15.07
N SER A 380 -7.50 -5.46 15.10
CA SER A 380 -7.41 -4.09 15.62
C SER A 380 -7.67 -3.09 14.47
N PRO A 381 -8.26 -1.90 14.75
CA PRO A 381 -8.77 -1.45 16.05
C PRO A 381 -10.21 -1.91 16.33
N VAL A 382 -10.65 -1.76 17.60
CA VAL A 382 -12.00 -2.13 18.06
C VAL A 382 -12.71 -0.91 18.64
N VAL A 383 -13.90 -0.58 18.14
CA VAL A 383 -14.74 0.49 18.70
C VAL A 383 -15.59 -0.07 19.82
N VAL A 384 -15.47 0.47 21.03
CA VAL A 384 -16.34 0.18 22.17
C VAL A 384 -17.30 1.35 22.36
N ALA A 385 -18.58 1.16 22.03
CA ALA A 385 -19.63 2.16 22.10
C ALA A 385 -20.50 2.01 23.36
N GLY A 386 -21.45 2.96 23.57
CA GLY A 386 -22.38 2.94 24.69
C GLY A 386 -21.76 3.41 26.02
N LEU A 387 -20.66 4.11 25.97
CA LEU A 387 -19.96 4.67 27.12
C LEU A 387 -20.56 6.05 27.50
N LYS A 388 -20.37 6.45 28.76
CA LYS A 388 -20.77 7.78 29.23
C LYS A 388 -19.60 8.76 29.07
N ASN A 389 -19.86 9.91 28.42
CA ASN A 389 -18.91 11.01 28.36
C ASN A 389 -18.58 11.54 29.75
N GLY A 390 -17.35 11.95 29.98
CA GLY A 390 -16.86 12.43 31.27
C GLY A 390 -16.53 11.33 32.29
N VAL A 391 -16.74 10.06 31.94
CA VAL A 391 -16.40 8.91 32.81
C VAL A 391 -15.13 8.27 32.33
N SER A 392 -14.17 8.03 33.23
CA SER A 392 -12.91 7.36 32.92
C SER A 392 -13.08 5.86 32.80
N TYR A 393 -12.50 5.27 31.75
CA TYR A 393 -12.46 3.84 31.44
C TYR A 393 -11.04 3.39 31.12
N SER A 394 -10.79 2.11 31.30
CA SER A 394 -9.62 1.39 30.77
C SER A 394 -10.05 0.05 30.20
N PHE A 395 -9.23 -0.48 29.31
CA PHE A 395 -9.55 -1.68 28.56
C PHE A 395 -8.41 -2.68 28.67
N SER A 396 -8.75 -3.97 28.79
CA SER A 396 -7.81 -5.05 28.56
C SER A 396 -8.09 -5.72 27.24
N VAL A 397 -7.03 -6.20 26.59
CA VAL A 397 -7.09 -6.97 25.36
C VAL A 397 -6.36 -8.28 25.58
N VAL A 398 -7.03 -9.38 25.24
CA VAL A 398 -6.42 -10.71 25.19
C VAL A 398 -6.52 -11.26 23.77
N ALA A 399 -5.52 -12.02 23.36
CA ALA A 399 -5.55 -12.84 22.17
C ALA A 399 -6.01 -14.25 22.52
N LYS A 400 -6.78 -14.91 21.64
CA LYS A 400 -7.29 -16.26 21.83
C LYS A 400 -6.92 -17.16 20.66
N ASN A 401 -6.58 -18.40 20.96
CA ASN A 401 -6.46 -19.47 19.98
C ASN A 401 -7.17 -20.75 20.46
N SER A 402 -6.97 -21.87 19.75
CA SER A 402 -7.57 -23.15 20.08
C SER A 402 -7.11 -23.73 21.43
N LEU A 403 -5.96 -23.30 21.94
CA LEU A 403 -5.39 -23.78 23.22
C LEU A 403 -5.79 -22.90 24.40
N GLY A 404 -6.20 -21.64 24.17
CA GLY A 404 -6.65 -20.76 25.25
C GLY A 404 -6.44 -19.27 25.00
N LEU A 405 -6.35 -18.51 26.10
CA LEU A 405 -6.19 -17.06 26.11
C LEU A 405 -4.75 -16.67 26.46
N SER A 406 -4.31 -15.54 25.91
CA SER A 406 -3.09 -14.87 26.36
C SER A 406 -3.29 -14.22 27.73
N GLU A 407 -2.19 -13.80 28.35
CA GLU A 407 -2.24 -12.79 29.42
C GLU A 407 -2.81 -11.47 28.87
N PRO A 408 -3.55 -10.70 29.68
CA PRO A 408 -4.15 -9.45 29.25
C PRO A 408 -3.11 -8.31 29.14
N ALA A 409 -3.17 -7.56 28.06
CA ALA A 409 -2.51 -6.27 27.93
C ALA A 409 -3.53 -5.14 28.16
N THR A 410 -3.15 -4.06 28.84
CA THR A 410 -4.10 -3.01 29.26
C THR A 410 -3.76 -1.64 28.67
N SER A 411 -4.80 -0.88 28.35
CA SER A 411 -4.67 0.51 27.96
C SER A 411 -4.44 1.44 29.15
N LYS A 412 -3.91 2.64 28.90
CA LYS A 412 -4.06 3.76 29.85
C LYS A 412 -5.55 4.13 29.99
N ASN A 413 -5.87 4.88 31.06
CA ASN A 413 -7.19 5.44 31.23
C ASN A 413 -7.54 6.43 30.13
N VAL A 414 -8.79 6.38 29.67
CA VAL A 414 -9.36 7.27 28.66
C VAL A 414 -10.72 7.74 29.10
N THR A 415 -11.05 9.01 28.84
CA THR A 415 -12.35 9.60 29.20
C THR A 415 -13.05 10.04 27.92
N PRO A 416 -14.11 9.32 27.47
CA PRO A 416 -14.92 9.74 26.34
C PRO A 416 -15.45 11.15 26.54
N GLN A 417 -15.50 11.92 25.47
CA GLN A 417 -15.97 13.30 25.49
C GLN A 417 -16.95 13.52 24.35
N ALA A 418 -17.90 14.44 24.53
CA ALA A 418 -18.81 14.83 23.48
C ALA A 418 -18.03 15.38 22.27
N GLY A 419 -18.16 14.75 21.23
CA GLY A 419 -17.87 14.77 19.88
C GLY A 419 -16.73 15.55 19.26
N TRP A 420 -15.84 14.82 18.61
CA TRP A 420 -15.28 15.34 17.36
C TRP A 420 -16.43 15.67 16.42
N ARG A 421 -16.59 16.96 16.11
CA ARG A 421 -17.47 17.38 15.03
C ARG A 421 -16.62 17.50 13.78
N SER A 422 -16.85 16.62 12.82
CA SER A 422 -16.30 16.78 11.49
C SER A 422 -17.15 17.76 10.69
N SER A 423 -16.51 18.69 10.02
CA SER A 423 -17.14 19.55 9.03
C SER A 423 -16.24 19.64 7.80
N VAL A 424 -16.85 19.70 6.63
CA VAL A 424 -16.10 19.95 5.39
C VAL A 424 -15.70 21.43 5.40
N LEU A 425 -14.39 21.68 5.46
CA LEU A 425 -13.84 23.03 5.40
C LEU A 425 -13.98 23.59 3.99
N ASP A 426 -13.64 22.78 2.99
CA ASP A 426 -13.77 23.13 1.57
C ASP A 426 -13.98 21.87 0.73
N SER A 427 -15.04 21.86 -0.07
CA SER A 427 -15.35 20.73 -0.97
C SER A 427 -14.50 20.71 -2.23
N THR A 428 -13.69 21.74 -2.46
CA THR A 428 -12.74 21.81 -3.59
C THR A 428 -11.33 21.43 -3.21
N ALA A 429 -11.05 21.15 -1.92
CA ALA A 429 -9.75 20.66 -1.46
C ALA A 429 -9.52 19.22 -1.96
N ASP A 430 -8.31 18.93 -2.41
CA ASP A 430 -7.93 17.58 -2.88
C ASP A 430 -7.64 16.59 -1.73
N GLY A 431 -7.43 17.10 -0.52
CA GLY A 431 -7.08 16.32 0.65
C GLY A 431 -5.69 15.67 0.61
N LYS A 432 -4.93 15.85 -0.47
CA LYS A 432 -3.60 15.25 -0.64
C LYS A 432 -2.52 16.06 0.03
N SER A 433 -2.62 17.38 -0.05
CA SER A 433 -1.64 18.29 0.53
C SER A 433 -2.34 19.25 1.49
N VAL A 434 -2.21 18.96 2.77
CA VAL A 434 -2.85 19.76 3.85
C VAL A 434 -1.83 19.94 4.98
N SER A 435 -1.70 21.18 5.43
CA SER A 435 -0.90 21.51 6.62
C SER A 435 -1.75 22.30 7.61
N SER A 436 -1.54 22.10 8.90
CA SER A 436 -2.29 22.79 9.94
C SER A 436 -1.38 23.31 11.05
N THR A 437 -1.73 24.46 11.60
CA THR A 437 -1.01 25.08 12.73
C THR A 437 -1.94 26.00 13.53
N VAL A 438 -1.43 26.57 14.61
CA VAL A 438 -2.10 27.66 15.33
C VAL A 438 -1.38 28.97 15.01
N PHE A 439 -2.09 29.91 14.40
CA PHE A 439 -1.57 31.22 14.05
C PHE A 439 -2.40 32.33 14.73
N ASN A 440 -1.72 33.21 15.47
CA ASN A 440 -2.36 34.26 16.29
C ASN A 440 -3.47 33.71 17.24
N GLY A 441 -3.27 32.51 17.76
CA GLY A 441 -4.22 31.81 18.64
C GLY A 441 -5.43 31.20 17.92
N GLN A 442 -5.41 31.15 16.59
CA GLN A 442 -6.50 30.60 15.77
C GLN A 442 -6.03 29.35 15.00
N PRO A 443 -6.83 28.27 14.99
CA PRO A 443 -6.59 27.14 14.10
C PRO A 443 -6.53 27.62 12.65
N THR A 444 -5.48 27.22 11.95
CA THR A 444 -5.19 27.65 10.58
C THR A 444 -4.80 26.44 9.74
N VAL A 445 -5.36 26.33 8.55
CA VAL A 445 -5.16 25.20 7.63
C VAL A 445 -4.79 25.74 6.26
N ALA A 446 -3.73 25.22 5.67
CA ALA A 446 -3.40 25.44 4.26
C ALA A 446 -3.71 24.17 3.45
N TYR A 447 -4.22 24.35 2.24
CA TYR A 447 -4.63 23.27 1.35
C TYR A 447 -4.66 23.74 -0.10
N THR A 448 -4.61 22.79 -1.04
CA THR A 448 -4.74 23.08 -2.48
C THR A 448 -6.21 22.96 -2.93
N ASP A 449 -6.68 23.94 -3.68
CA ASP A 449 -7.97 23.92 -4.36
C ASP A 449 -7.84 23.24 -5.72
N THR A 450 -8.48 22.09 -5.91
CA THR A 450 -8.35 21.30 -7.16
C THR A 450 -8.98 21.95 -8.39
N LYS A 451 -9.90 22.89 -8.21
CA LYS A 451 -10.57 23.58 -9.34
C LYS A 451 -9.75 24.72 -9.90
N SER A 452 -9.16 25.52 -9.01
CA SER A 452 -8.34 26.67 -9.41
C SER A 452 -6.85 26.38 -9.44
N GLY A 453 -6.39 25.30 -8.80
CA GLY A 453 -4.98 25.00 -8.59
C GLY A 453 -4.31 25.90 -7.54
N ASP A 454 -5.09 26.70 -6.81
CA ASP A 454 -4.54 27.69 -5.87
C ASP A 454 -4.19 27.06 -4.52
N LEU A 455 -3.17 27.62 -3.87
CA LEU A 455 -2.95 27.47 -2.44
C LEU A 455 -3.94 28.35 -1.67
N LYS A 456 -4.74 27.74 -0.83
CA LYS A 456 -5.70 28.41 0.06
C LYS A 456 -5.21 28.33 1.51
N LEU A 457 -5.56 29.38 2.27
CA LEU A 457 -5.38 29.44 3.72
C LEU A 457 -6.72 29.68 4.38
N ALA A 458 -7.12 28.80 5.29
CA ALA A 458 -8.33 28.96 6.08
C ALA A 458 -7.98 29.16 7.56
N THR A 459 -8.56 30.18 8.20
CA THR A 459 -8.37 30.48 9.62
C THR A 459 -9.71 30.47 10.34
N TYR A 460 -9.81 29.77 11.47
CA TYR A 460 -11.03 29.65 12.25
C TYR A 460 -11.10 30.75 13.32
N ASP A 461 -12.11 31.63 13.27
CA ASP A 461 -12.27 32.73 14.20
C ASP A 461 -13.09 32.38 15.46
N GLY A 462 -13.36 31.11 15.69
CA GLY A 462 -14.23 30.61 16.77
C GLY A 462 -15.67 30.37 16.34
N LYS A 463 -16.07 30.84 15.15
CA LYS A 463 -17.43 30.71 14.60
C LYS A 463 -17.42 30.16 13.17
N THR A 464 -16.56 30.70 12.33
CA THR A 464 -16.49 30.39 10.90
C THR A 464 -15.04 30.31 10.42
N TRP A 465 -14.84 29.58 9.33
CA TRP A 465 -13.58 29.55 8.61
C TRP A 465 -13.51 30.72 7.62
N LYS A 466 -12.53 31.60 7.80
CA LYS A 466 -12.17 32.63 6.82
C LYS A 466 -11.14 32.12 5.86
N LYS A 467 -11.45 32.14 4.57
CA LYS A 467 -10.60 31.60 3.51
C LYS A 467 -9.92 32.71 2.72
N LEU A 468 -8.64 32.54 2.42
CA LEU A 468 -7.82 33.44 1.61
C LEU A 468 -7.11 32.62 0.52
N THR A 469 -6.97 33.18 -0.68
CA THR A 469 -6.05 32.64 -1.67
C THR A 469 -4.65 33.16 -1.35
N VAL A 470 -3.70 32.24 -1.19
CA VAL A 470 -2.30 32.56 -0.93
C VAL A 470 -1.56 32.75 -2.25
N ASP A 471 -1.51 31.71 -3.08
CA ASP A 471 -0.76 31.69 -4.36
C ASP A 471 -1.46 30.76 -5.36
N GLY A 472 -1.08 30.80 -6.64
CA GLY A 472 -1.59 29.95 -7.71
C GLY A 472 -1.90 30.69 -8.99
N ALA A 473 -2.63 30.05 -9.91
CA ALA A 473 -2.94 30.58 -11.24
C ALA A 473 -3.59 31.96 -11.20
N GLY A 474 -3.08 32.89 -11.98
CA GLY A 474 -3.56 34.28 -12.07
C GLY A 474 -2.89 35.25 -11.11
N GLY A 475 -1.72 34.91 -10.57
CA GLY A 475 -1.02 35.70 -9.57
C GLY A 475 -0.43 37.02 -10.07
N THR A 476 -0.40 38.00 -9.17
CA THR A 476 0.35 39.25 -9.30
C THR A 476 1.21 39.44 -8.04
N SER A 477 2.17 40.35 -8.07
CA SER A 477 2.95 40.73 -6.87
C SER A 477 3.77 39.59 -6.27
N GLY A 478 4.49 38.83 -7.11
CA GLY A 478 5.37 37.71 -6.67
C GLY A 478 4.70 36.35 -6.54
N ARG A 479 3.40 36.28 -6.81
CA ARG A 479 2.66 35.00 -6.91
C ARG A 479 3.00 34.29 -8.21
N THR A 480 2.91 32.96 -8.19
CA THR A 480 2.98 32.19 -9.43
C THR A 480 1.69 32.30 -10.25
N THR A 481 1.82 32.06 -11.56
CA THR A 481 0.67 31.88 -12.46
C THR A 481 0.31 30.42 -12.67
N HIS A 482 1.04 29.51 -12.04
CA HIS A 482 0.91 28.06 -12.20
C HIS A 482 0.15 27.44 -11.02
N PRO A 483 -0.48 26.28 -11.22
CA PRO A 483 -1.09 25.53 -10.14
C PRO A 483 -0.06 25.09 -9.08
N ILE A 484 -0.50 25.01 -7.84
CA ILE A 484 0.30 24.55 -6.71
C ILE A 484 0.28 23.02 -6.65
N SER A 485 1.40 22.43 -6.30
CA SER A 485 1.60 20.98 -6.15
C SER A 485 2.50 20.66 -4.97
N GLY A 486 2.78 19.38 -4.78
CA GLY A 486 3.67 18.88 -3.73
C GLY A 486 3.11 19.01 -2.31
N GLU A 487 3.94 18.73 -1.34
CA GLU A 487 3.60 18.89 0.07
C GLU A 487 3.56 20.35 0.48
N ILE A 488 2.68 20.68 1.42
CA ILE A 488 2.59 22.00 2.04
C ILE A 488 3.11 21.87 3.47
N SER A 489 4.08 22.69 3.85
CA SER A 489 4.46 22.80 5.26
C SER A 489 4.23 24.22 5.80
N MET A 490 3.86 24.29 7.07
CA MET A 490 3.64 25.55 7.78
C MET A 490 4.37 25.58 9.10
N CYS A 491 5.04 26.67 9.39
CA CYS A 491 5.62 26.96 10.69
C CYS A 491 5.41 28.42 11.09
N VAL A 492 5.48 28.71 12.38
CA VAL A 492 5.14 30.04 12.92
C VAL A 492 6.27 30.51 13.84
N ASN A 493 6.69 31.76 13.67
CA ASN A 493 7.52 32.43 14.67
C ASN A 493 6.84 33.67 15.24
N GLY A 494 7.49 34.26 16.26
CA GLY A 494 6.90 35.37 17.00
C GLY A 494 5.98 34.94 18.14
N SER A 495 5.34 35.89 18.80
CA SER A 495 4.48 35.64 19.94
C SER A 495 3.22 36.52 19.94
N GLY A 496 2.14 36.02 20.53
CA GLY A 496 0.86 36.71 20.64
C GLY A 496 0.31 37.08 19.26
N LYS A 497 -0.06 38.36 19.06
CA LYS A 497 -0.57 38.87 17.78
C LYS A 497 0.50 39.37 16.81
N LYS A 498 1.78 39.18 17.16
CA LYS A 498 2.94 39.56 16.32
C LYS A 498 3.62 38.35 15.73
N GLN A 499 2.85 37.34 15.34
CA GLN A 499 3.37 36.15 14.68
C GLN A 499 3.51 36.37 13.17
N THR A 500 4.42 35.63 12.59
CA THR A 500 4.52 35.44 11.14
C THR A 500 4.29 33.96 10.85
N LEU A 501 3.36 33.68 9.96
CA LEU A 501 3.14 32.34 9.42
C LEU A 501 3.98 32.17 8.15
N HIS A 502 4.78 31.14 8.12
CA HIS A 502 5.59 30.74 6.99
C HIS A 502 4.97 29.54 6.31
N LEU A 503 4.78 29.61 5.00
CA LEU A 503 4.24 28.55 4.17
C LEU A 503 5.28 28.18 3.12
N PHE A 504 5.52 26.89 2.96
CA PHE A 504 6.32 26.31 1.89
C PHE A 504 5.44 25.38 1.08
N TYR A 505 5.56 25.46 -0.23
CA TYR A 505 4.74 24.76 -1.21
C TYR A 505 5.46 24.80 -2.56
N SER A 506 4.94 24.11 -3.56
CA SER A 506 5.63 23.99 -4.84
C SER A 506 4.77 24.45 -6.00
N ASP A 507 5.45 24.93 -7.03
CA ASP A 507 4.89 25.25 -8.33
C ASP A 507 4.88 23.98 -9.20
N SER A 508 3.75 23.63 -9.78
CA SER A 508 3.61 22.38 -10.53
C SER A 508 4.30 22.40 -11.91
N THR A 509 4.59 23.58 -12.45
CA THR A 509 5.14 23.76 -13.79
C THR A 509 6.64 23.96 -13.75
N ASP A 510 7.07 24.96 -12.96
CA ASP A 510 8.49 25.30 -12.83
C ASP A 510 9.20 24.34 -11.85
N LYS A 511 8.41 23.62 -11.02
CA LYS A 511 8.89 22.64 -10.03
C LYS A 511 9.77 23.25 -8.94
N ASP A 512 9.54 24.52 -8.68
CA ASP A 512 10.22 25.31 -7.68
C ASP A 512 9.64 25.07 -6.30
N LEU A 513 10.51 25.12 -5.28
CA LEU A 513 10.08 25.31 -3.91
C LEU A 513 9.83 26.80 -3.65
N ARG A 514 8.60 27.13 -3.33
CA ARG A 514 8.13 28.51 -3.09
C ARG A 514 7.90 28.75 -1.60
N TYR A 515 7.93 30.00 -1.24
CA TYR A 515 7.73 30.49 0.11
C TYR A 515 6.79 31.68 0.13
N ALA A 516 5.83 31.64 1.07
CA ALA A 516 5.02 32.78 1.41
C ALA A 516 5.12 33.08 2.93
N ALA A 517 5.31 34.34 3.28
CA ALA A 517 5.22 34.80 4.68
C ALA A 517 3.98 35.66 4.85
N TYR A 518 3.17 35.34 5.88
CA TYR A 518 1.94 36.05 6.22
C TYR A 518 2.01 36.65 7.61
N ASN A 519 1.85 37.97 7.70
CA ASN A 519 1.89 38.73 8.97
C ASN A 519 0.50 38.97 9.59
N GLY A 520 -0.54 38.32 9.08
CA GLY A 520 -1.94 38.51 9.47
C GLY A 520 -2.67 39.58 8.64
N LYS A 521 -1.97 40.27 7.72
CA LYS A 521 -2.55 41.31 6.84
C LYS A 521 -2.17 41.15 5.40
N SER A 522 -0.90 40.88 5.12
CA SER A 522 -0.32 40.80 3.78
C SER A 522 0.64 39.61 3.66
N PHE A 523 0.78 39.12 2.43
CA PHE A 523 1.76 38.11 2.06
C PHE A 523 2.98 38.73 1.40
N THR A 524 4.14 38.11 1.59
CA THR A 524 5.35 38.31 0.79
C THR A 524 5.76 36.98 0.21
N PHE A 525 6.28 36.95 -1.03
CA PHE A 525 6.58 35.75 -1.78
C PHE A 525 8.03 35.71 -2.20
N ASN A 526 8.63 34.53 -2.23
CA ASN A 526 9.93 34.25 -2.81
C ASN A 526 9.95 32.84 -3.42
N VAL A 527 10.78 32.61 -4.42
CA VAL A 527 11.26 31.27 -4.75
C VAL A 527 12.40 30.95 -3.77
N VAL A 528 12.34 29.80 -3.15
CA VAL A 528 13.41 29.31 -2.27
C VAL A 528 14.52 28.67 -3.12
N ASP A 529 14.13 27.68 -3.93
CA ASP A 529 15.02 26.92 -4.79
C ASP A 529 14.26 26.35 -5.99
N GLY A 530 14.96 25.88 -7.02
CA GLY A 530 14.41 25.36 -8.27
C GLY A 530 14.72 26.24 -9.47
N ASP A 531 14.78 27.57 -9.30
CA ASP A 531 15.03 28.58 -10.32
C ASP A 531 16.49 29.06 -10.42
N GLY A 532 17.41 28.31 -9.81
CA GLY A 532 18.85 28.60 -9.81
C GLY A 532 19.58 28.07 -11.03
N PRO A 533 20.91 28.26 -11.09
CA PRO A 533 21.74 27.64 -12.10
C PRO A 533 21.79 26.12 -11.92
N SER A 534 22.05 25.39 -13.00
CA SER A 534 22.29 23.94 -12.93
C SER A 534 23.46 23.63 -12.02
N VAL A 535 23.25 22.70 -11.09
CA VAL A 535 24.28 22.25 -10.12
C VAL A 535 24.56 20.78 -10.40
N ASN A 536 25.82 20.48 -10.75
CA ASN A 536 26.27 19.12 -11.02
C ASN A 536 26.82 18.41 -9.80
N ASP A 537 27.17 19.17 -8.74
CA ASP A 537 27.77 18.63 -7.51
C ASP A 537 27.37 19.48 -6.30
N TYR A 538 26.69 18.89 -5.33
CA TYR A 538 26.32 19.53 -4.07
C TYR A 538 27.43 19.48 -2.99
N LEU A 539 28.59 18.95 -3.32
CA LEU A 539 29.71 18.83 -2.41
C LEU A 539 30.40 20.18 -2.11
N ASP A 540 30.07 21.23 -2.89
CA ASP A 540 30.62 22.56 -2.67
C ASP A 540 29.93 23.25 -1.48
N SER A 541 30.76 23.75 -0.55
CA SER A 541 30.34 24.53 0.62
C SER A 541 29.71 25.90 0.25
N ASN A 542 29.85 26.34 -1.00
CA ASN A 542 29.31 27.59 -1.52
C ASN A 542 28.02 27.38 -2.33
N ARG A 543 27.26 26.35 -2.01
CA ARG A 543 26.02 26.04 -2.72
C ARG A 543 25.10 27.25 -2.82
N VAL A 544 24.66 27.52 -4.04
CA VAL A 544 23.58 28.45 -4.41
C VAL A 544 22.34 27.67 -4.79
N ARG A 545 21.28 28.34 -5.22
CA ARG A 545 20.05 27.71 -5.70
C ARG A 545 20.31 26.76 -6.88
N THR A 546 19.54 25.69 -6.95
CA THR A 546 19.57 24.72 -8.07
C THR A 546 18.49 25.00 -9.10
N SER A 547 18.62 24.40 -10.30
CA SER A 547 17.57 24.31 -11.33
C SER A 547 16.87 22.95 -11.35
N SER A 548 17.12 22.12 -10.33
CA SER A 548 16.52 20.79 -10.21
C SER A 548 15.07 20.83 -9.76
N ASP A 549 14.35 19.71 -9.95
CA ASP A 549 13.01 19.51 -9.39
C ASP A 549 13.07 19.39 -7.88
N VAL A 550 12.56 20.38 -7.17
CA VAL A 550 12.51 20.45 -5.70
C VAL A 550 11.07 20.55 -5.19
N SER A 551 10.11 20.01 -5.96
CA SER A 551 8.68 20.28 -5.81
C SER A 551 7.92 19.26 -4.94
N VAL A 552 8.52 18.14 -4.52
CA VAL A 552 7.76 16.99 -4.00
C VAL A 552 7.57 17.06 -2.50
N SER A 553 8.65 17.09 -1.71
CA SER A 553 8.59 16.98 -0.26
C SER A 553 9.30 18.14 0.42
N ASN A 554 8.66 18.69 1.45
CA ASN A 554 9.27 19.74 2.27
C ASN A 554 8.75 19.72 3.71
N ALA A 555 9.57 20.18 4.66
CA ALA A 555 9.19 20.40 6.05
C ALA A 555 9.87 21.65 6.60
N CYS A 556 9.16 22.45 7.40
CA CYS A 556 9.73 23.68 7.96
C CYS A 556 9.70 23.72 9.47
N VAL A 557 10.65 24.44 10.03
CA VAL A 557 10.66 24.89 11.42
C VAL A 557 10.96 26.38 11.49
N ALA A 558 10.39 27.04 12.48
CA ALA A 558 10.64 28.45 12.71
C ALA A 558 11.13 28.68 14.15
N THR A 559 12.21 29.40 14.29
CA THR A 559 12.78 29.84 15.58
C THR A 559 12.51 31.33 15.78
N ALA A 560 12.93 31.90 16.90
CA ALA A 560 12.79 33.34 17.14
C ALA A 560 13.62 34.20 16.14
N SER A 561 14.66 33.66 15.53
CA SER A 561 15.61 34.40 14.69
C SER A 561 15.66 33.95 13.23
N ALA A 562 15.13 32.76 12.91
CA ALA A 562 15.24 32.16 11.58
C ALA A 562 14.02 31.29 11.25
N VAL A 563 13.83 31.06 9.96
CA VAL A 563 12.98 29.99 9.44
C VAL A 563 13.86 29.04 8.61
N GLN A 564 13.68 27.76 8.81
CA GLN A 564 14.40 26.70 8.11
C GLN A 564 13.38 25.86 7.33
N VAL A 565 13.77 25.44 6.14
CA VAL A 565 13.02 24.48 5.34
C VAL A 565 13.97 23.39 4.88
N PHE A 566 13.52 22.15 4.99
CA PHE A 566 14.18 20.96 4.48
C PHE A 566 13.36 20.45 3.32
N TYR A 567 14.00 20.07 2.22
CA TYR A 567 13.32 19.68 0.99
C TYR A 567 14.20 18.74 0.17
N ARG A 568 13.55 17.98 -0.67
CA ARG A 568 14.20 17.00 -1.51
C ARG A 568 14.46 17.56 -2.91
N ASP A 569 15.65 17.29 -3.45
CA ASP A 569 15.95 17.39 -4.89
C ASP A 569 15.66 16.03 -5.53
N GLU A 570 14.62 15.99 -6.36
CA GLU A 570 14.20 14.77 -7.06
C GLU A 570 15.21 14.32 -8.13
N SER A 571 15.90 15.27 -8.74
CA SER A 571 16.85 15.00 -9.82
C SER A 571 18.13 14.33 -9.33
N GLN A 572 18.55 14.66 -8.11
CA GLN A 572 19.78 14.15 -7.49
C GLN A 572 19.52 13.14 -6.39
N GLY A 573 18.29 13.02 -5.90
CA GLY A 573 17.93 12.12 -4.81
C GLY A 573 18.53 12.54 -3.46
N VAL A 574 18.70 13.84 -3.21
CA VAL A 574 19.36 14.36 -2.02
C VAL A 574 18.43 15.22 -1.17
N LEU A 575 18.72 15.27 0.14
CA LEU A 575 18.04 16.13 1.09
C LEU A 575 18.81 17.44 1.26
N LEU A 576 18.12 18.53 1.01
CA LEU A 576 18.64 19.89 1.07
C LEU A 576 17.99 20.68 2.21
N GLY A 577 18.68 21.72 2.66
CA GLY A 577 18.19 22.70 3.61
C GLY A 577 18.37 24.12 3.11
N ALA A 578 17.44 25.00 3.49
CA ALA A 578 17.59 26.44 3.28
C ALA A 578 17.17 27.19 4.55
N VAL A 579 17.95 28.20 4.92
CA VAL A 579 17.74 29.00 6.14
C VAL A 579 17.57 30.46 5.76
N LYS A 580 16.52 31.08 6.27
CA LYS A 580 16.26 32.51 6.15
C LYS A 580 16.31 33.16 7.52
N THR A 581 17.19 34.14 7.64
CA THR A 581 17.31 35.00 8.83
C THR A 581 16.77 36.41 8.54
N LYS A 582 17.10 37.36 9.38
CA LYS A 582 16.84 38.78 9.11
C LYS A 582 17.70 39.35 7.97
N ALA A 583 18.78 38.68 7.62
CA ALA A 583 19.61 39.05 6.48
C ALA A 583 18.85 38.79 5.17
N PRO A 584 19.13 39.56 4.10
CA PRO A 584 18.55 39.31 2.78
C PRO A 584 18.99 37.94 2.22
N GLY A 585 18.07 37.25 1.54
CA GLY A 585 18.33 35.97 0.86
C GLY A 585 18.16 34.74 1.75
N TRP A 586 18.51 33.59 1.14
CA TRP A 586 18.52 32.28 1.76
C TRP A 586 19.97 31.78 1.85
N VAL A 587 20.27 31.01 2.86
CA VAL A 587 21.54 30.28 3.00
C VAL A 587 21.20 28.81 2.81
N TYR A 588 21.91 28.13 1.91
CA TYR A 588 21.63 26.77 1.50
C TYR A 588 22.66 25.80 2.08
N GLU A 589 22.19 24.60 2.40
CA GLU A 589 23.03 23.52 2.92
C GLU A 589 22.65 22.18 2.30
N MET A 590 23.60 21.28 2.20
CA MET A 590 23.41 19.87 1.94
C MET A 590 23.17 19.18 3.29
N VAL A 591 22.08 18.45 3.41
CA VAL A 591 21.74 17.73 4.64
C VAL A 591 22.16 16.28 4.56
N ASP A 592 21.72 15.56 3.51
CA ASP A 592 22.05 14.15 3.32
C ASP A 592 21.96 13.70 1.85
N GLY A 593 22.52 12.52 1.52
CA GLY A 593 22.45 11.90 0.20
C GLY A 593 23.67 12.11 -0.70
N ASP A 594 24.66 12.91 -0.30
CA ASP A 594 25.77 13.37 -1.14
C ASP A 594 27.06 12.54 -1.09
N ARG A 595 27.01 11.35 -0.49
CA ARG A 595 28.14 10.40 -0.41
C ARG A 595 29.34 10.83 0.40
N LYS A 596 29.24 11.85 1.24
CA LYS A 596 30.36 12.23 2.12
C LYS A 596 30.55 11.25 3.27
N THR A 597 31.79 11.13 3.74
CA THR A 597 32.20 10.19 4.80
C THR A 597 31.91 10.67 6.22
N ASP A 598 31.14 11.72 6.39
CA ASP A 598 30.85 12.36 7.68
C ASP A 598 29.57 11.84 8.36
N GLY A 599 29.10 10.66 7.96
CA GLY A 599 27.89 10.02 8.50
C GLY A 599 26.64 10.23 7.64
N ARG A 600 26.75 10.92 6.50
CA ARG A 600 25.67 11.07 5.53
C ARG A 600 25.50 9.82 4.68
N THR A 601 24.26 9.56 4.26
CA THR A 601 23.97 8.41 3.39
C THR A 601 24.46 8.65 1.96
N THR A 602 24.60 7.56 1.22
CA THR A 602 25.03 7.59 -0.18
C THR A 602 23.88 7.32 -1.14
N GLY A 603 22.67 7.58 -0.77
CA GLY A 603 21.53 7.11 -1.52
C GLY A 603 20.41 8.11 -1.63
N ASP A 604 19.33 7.64 -2.18
CA ASP A 604 18.13 8.38 -2.45
C ASP A 604 17.34 8.64 -1.16
N VAL A 605 17.30 9.88 -0.70
CA VAL A 605 16.82 10.30 0.63
C VAL A 605 15.85 11.49 0.56
N GLY A 606 15.21 11.79 1.69
CA GLY A 606 14.38 12.99 1.84
C GLY A 606 12.92 12.83 1.45
N PHE A 607 12.37 11.61 1.53
CA PHE A 607 10.95 11.38 1.38
C PHE A 607 10.20 11.59 2.70
N HIS A 608 8.92 11.98 2.64
CA HIS A 608 8.00 12.13 3.78
C HIS A 608 8.58 12.96 4.93
N LEU A 609 9.12 14.12 4.59
CA LEU A 609 9.84 14.98 5.50
C LEU A 609 9.00 15.45 6.68
N GLN A 610 9.57 15.37 7.87
CA GLN A 610 9.07 16.01 9.07
C GLN A 610 10.22 16.72 9.79
N ALA A 611 9.96 17.90 10.33
CA ALA A 611 10.95 18.65 11.05
C ALA A 611 10.39 19.22 12.34
N ILE A 612 11.17 19.20 13.41
CA ILE A 612 10.80 19.74 14.72
C ILE A 612 12.01 20.45 15.35
N PHE A 613 11.72 21.53 16.07
CA PHE A 613 12.69 22.27 16.88
C PHE A 613 12.34 22.11 18.37
N ASP A 614 13.28 21.60 19.17
CA ASP A 614 13.09 21.34 20.61
C ASP A 614 13.38 22.56 21.51
N GLY A 615 13.71 23.69 20.91
CA GLY A 615 14.17 24.91 21.60
C GLY A 615 15.68 25.11 21.54
N VAL A 616 16.44 24.08 21.16
CA VAL A 616 17.91 24.09 21.05
C VAL A 616 18.40 23.61 19.70
N LYS A 617 17.86 22.48 19.22
CA LYS A 617 18.26 21.81 17.97
C LYS A 617 17.07 21.55 17.07
N THR A 618 17.33 21.55 15.78
CA THR A 618 16.39 21.07 14.77
C THR A 618 16.64 19.60 14.51
N TYR A 619 15.58 18.80 14.51
CA TYR A 619 15.57 17.40 14.13
C TYR A 619 14.76 17.24 12.85
N VAL A 620 15.28 16.48 11.92
CA VAL A 620 14.63 16.16 10.65
C VAL A 620 14.50 14.65 10.53
N ALA A 621 13.30 14.17 10.28
CA ALA A 621 13.00 12.78 9.98
C ALA A 621 12.60 12.66 8.51
N TYR A 622 13.11 11.63 7.84
CA TYR A 622 12.85 11.37 6.43
C TYR A 622 13.09 9.90 6.11
N ASP A 623 12.51 9.45 5.01
CA ASP A 623 12.73 8.10 4.51
C ASP A 623 13.90 8.06 3.51
N SER A 624 14.61 6.94 3.52
CA SER A 624 15.67 6.60 2.55
C SER A 624 15.31 5.34 1.81
N VAL A 625 15.36 5.37 0.48
CA VAL A 625 15.06 4.19 -0.37
C VAL A 625 16.21 3.18 -0.33
N VAL A 626 17.44 3.64 -0.12
CA VAL A 626 18.63 2.77 -0.17
C VAL A 626 18.84 1.98 1.11
N THR A 627 18.51 2.56 2.26
CA THR A 627 18.71 1.89 3.55
C THR A 627 17.45 1.25 4.11
N MET A 628 16.27 1.55 3.56
CA MET A 628 14.96 1.17 4.11
C MET A 628 14.80 1.48 5.61
N ASN A 629 15.47 2.51 6.10
CA ASN A 629 15.45 2.95 7.49
C ASN A 629 14.59 4.20 7.65
#